data_cc304a21a62c966949dc7d83c7e05f81
#
_entry.id   cc304a21a62c966949dc7d83c7e05f81
#
_cell.length_a   1.000
_cell.length_b   1.000
_cell.length_c   1.000
_cell.angle_alpha   90.00
_cell.angle_beta   90.00
_cell.angle_gamma   90.00
#
_symmetry.space_group_name_H-M   'P 1'
#
loop_
_entity.id
_entity.type
_entity.pdbx_description
1 polymer ?
#
loop_
_entity_poly.entity_id
_entity_poly.type
_entity_poly.pdbx_seq_one_letter_code
_entity_poly.pdbx_strand_id
1 'polypeptide(L)'
;MTLAVPRFLKPAGFAFLAGLASCLPAKAQEIRVPRLERPPVIDGSLAEWRTLAFTDGVWDIYRLRQSPWFDPERNRLTDHGNEPPPEEDLNARYYMGWDRDYLYFGAEVHDNVNDVTDPAHEDKRWYFKDCVAWFIEAPKDEVSESFGQGDNAFCFVIDPRKPKYGAWWRHGAPGKTYLEEPIPAAAVDYAVKLNPWGRSPGDFILEARVRMAPTLGKSDSAWHPPRVGDVYGVEIVHTDPDGGDYGGHFLLYGRGDDDATWGKMILTGPAKPVERKPQ
;
A
#
# COMPACT_ATOMS: atom_id res chain seq x y z
N MET A 1 -77.50 -27.57 16.45
CA MET A 1 -76.60 -26.46 16.56
C MET A 1 -75.24 -26.94 16.03
N THR A 2 -75.03 -26.67 14.72
CA THR A 2 -73.93 -27.29 13.96
C THR A 2 -72.91 -26.19 13.69
N LEU A 3 -71.74 -26.31 14.28
CA LEU A 3 -70.63 -25.35 14.12
C LEU A 3 -69.89 -25.64 12.81
N ALA A 4 -69.78 -24.64 11.96
CA ALA A 4 -69.03 -24.68 10.72
C ALA A 4 -67.55 -24.44 10.98
N VAL A 5 -66.70 -25.29 10.35
CA VAL A 5 -65.21 -25.19 10.39
C VAL A 5 -64.78 -24.31 9.22
N PRO A 6 -63.91 -23.32 9.43
CA PRO A 6 -63.39 -22.48 8.35
C PRO A 6 -62.28 -23.23 7.56
N ARG A 7 -62.36 -23.12 6.22
CA ARG A 7 -61.39 -23.61 5.25
C ARG A 7 -60.10 -22.78 5.33
N PHE A 8 -58.99 -23.45 5.55
CA PHE A 8 -57.66 -22.87 5.41
C PHE A 8 -57.33 -22.65 3.93
N LEU A 9 -56.97 -21.40 3.60
CA LEU A 9 -56.36 -21.01 2.32
C LEU A 9 -54.90 -21.52 2.28
N LYS A 10 -54.53 -22.13 1.17
CA LYS A 10 -53.14 -22.54 0.86
C LYS A 10 -52.30 -21.29 0.62
N PRO A 11 -51.06 -21.20 1.16
CA PRO A 11 -50.17 -20.12 0.80
C PRO A 11 -49.62 -20.35 -0.61
N ALA A 12 -49.66 -19.28 -1.41
CA ALA A 12 -49.01 -19.21 -2.70
C ALA A 12 -47.48 -19.27 -2.53
N GLY A 13 -46.89 -20.23 -3.25
CA GLY A 13 -45.44 -20.38 -3.25
C GLY A 13 -44.76 -19.19 -3.92
N PHE A 14 -43.99 -18.43 -3.16
CA PHE A 14 -43.04 -17.48 -3.70
C PHE A 14 -41.80 -18.25 -4.18
N ALA A 15 -41.64 -18.33 -5.49
CA ALA A 15 -40.39 -18.79 -6.10
C ALA A 15 -39.32 -17.73 -5.88
N PHE A 16 -38.39 -18.01 -4.98
CA PHE A 16 -37.15 -17.22 -4.85
C PHE A 16 -36.28 -17.53 -6.06
N LEU A 17 -36.27 -16.62 -7.04
CA LEU A 17 -35.22 -16.58 -8.05
C LEU A 17 -33.93 -16.17 -7.34
N ALA A 18 -33.11 -17.16 -6.95
CA ALA A 18 -31.72 -16.93 -6.56
C ALA A 18 -30.98 -16.45 -7.82
N GLY A 19 -30.81 -15.14 -7.91
CA GLY A 19 -29.92 -14.54 -8.87
C GLY A 19 -28.49 -15.03 -8.55
N LEU A 20 -27.97 -15.93 -9.38
CA LEU A 20 -26.55 -16.22 -9.46
C LEU A 20 -25.86 -14.92 -9.91
N ALA A 21 -25.45 -14.11 -8.95
CA ALA A 21 -24.42 -13.12 -9.19
C ALA A 21 -23.17 -13.90 -9.60
N SER A 22 -22.92 -13.99 -10.90
CA SER A 22 -21.65 -14.45 -11.43
C SER A 22 -20.57 -13.49 -10.90
N CYS A 23 -19.89 -13.87 -9.83
CA CYS A 23 -18.60 -13.28 -9.49
C CYS A 23 -17.68 -13.60 -10.67
N LEU A 24 -17.61 -12.67 -11.62
CA LEU A 24 -16.47 -12.65 -12.54
C LEU A 24 -15.23 -12.53 -11.65
N PRO A 25 -14.22 -13.39 -11.83
CA PRO A 25 -12.97 -13.24 -11.10
C PRO A 25 -12.49 -11.81 -11.37
N ALA A 26 -12.30 -11.04 -10.31
CA ALA A 26 -11.67 -9.73 -10.42
C ALA A 26 -10.38 -9.97 -11.18
N LYS A 27 -10.26 -9.39 -12.37
CA LYS A 27 -9.05 -9.50 -13.18
C LYS A 27 -7.93 -9.01 -12.28
N ALA A 28 -6.96 -9.87 -11.96
CA ALA A 28 -5.84 -9.52 -11.10
C ALA A 28 -5.28 -8.19 -11.61
N GLN A 29 -5.36 -7.16 -10.79
CA GLN A 29 -4.98 -5.84 -11.24
C GLN A 29 -3.47 -5.84 -11.41
N GLU A 30 -3.01 -5.52 -12.60
CA GLU A 30 -1.61 -5.51 -12.96
C GLU A 30 -1.11 -4.07 -12.99
N ILE A 31 0.04 -3.84 -12.39
CA ILE A 31 0.78 -2.59 -12.52
C ILE A 31 2.12 -2.87 -13.20
N ARG A 32 2.58 -1.91 -13.96
CA ARG A 32 3.84 -2.01 -14.72
C ARG A 32 4.82 -1.00 -14.15
N VAL A 33 5.90 -1.48 -13.59
CA VAL A 33 6.91 -0.64 -12.95
C VAL A 33 8.12 -0.54 -13.86
N PRO A 34 8.49 0.66 -14.32
CA PRO A 34 9.54 0.85 -15.29
C PRO A 34 10.94 0.71 -14.67
N ARG A 35 11.87 0.18 -15.45
CA ARG A 35 13.28 0.25 -15.12
C ARG A 35 13.79 1.67 -15.28
N LEU A 36 14.46 2.18 -14.26
CA LEU A 36 15.09 3.48 -14.31
C LEU A 36 16.47 3.36 -14.96
N GLU A 37 16.71 4.12 -16.02
CA GLU A 37 18.03 4.17 -16.68
C GLU A 37 18.99 5.08 -15.89
N ARG A 38 18.45 6.04 -15.18
CA ARG A 38 19.16 6.94 -14.30
C ARG A 38 18.49 6.93 -12.94
N PRO A 39 19.19 6.43 -11.91
CA PRO A 39 18.66 6.48 -10.56
C PRO A 39 18.37 7.94 -10.16
N PRO A 40 17.25 8.22 -9.51
CA PRO A 40 16.99 9.54 -8.94
C PRO A 40 17.97 9.79 -7.79
N VAL A 41 18.25 11.05 -7.54
CA VAL A 41 18.97 11.48 -6.34
C VAL A 41 17.94 11.49 -5.20
N ILE A 42 18.23 10.76 -4.13
CA ILE A 42 17.31 10.67 -2.99
C ILE A 42 17.54 11.93 -2.11
N ASP A 43 16.80 13.00 -2.43
CA ASP A 43 16.94 14.32 -1.78
C ASP A 43 15.60 14.93 -1.30
N GLY A 44 14.50 14.19 -1.45
CA GLY A 44 13.16 14.64 -1.13
C GLY A 44 12.53 15.51 -2.24
N SER A 45 13.00 15.36 -3.48
CA SER A 45 12.44 16.01 -4.66
C SER A 45 12.01 14.97 -5.68
N LEU A 46 10.75 15.00 -6.08
CA LEU A 46 10.24 14.12 -7.12
C LEU A 46 10.28 14.76 -8.53
N ALA A 47 11.05 15.83 -8.71
CA ALA A 47 11.16 16.51 -10.00
C ALA A 47 11.70 15.58 -11.10
N GLU A 48 12.63 14.71 -10.76
CA GLU A 48 13.23 13.73 -11.65
C GLU A 48 12.25 12.61 -12.04
N TRP A 49 11.38 12.23 -11.11
CA TRP A 49 10.39 11.18 -11.31
C TRP A 49 9.37 11.51 -12.39
N ARG A 50 9.03 12.78 -12.54
CA ARG A 50 8.11 13.27 -13.57
C ARG A 50 8.62 13.02 -14.98
N THR A 51 9.91 12.81 -15.15
CA THR A 51 10.55 12.53 -16.44
C THR A 51 10.95 11.06 -16.59
N LEU A 52 11.12 10.33 -15.48
CA LEU A 52 11.65 8.97 -15.45
C LEU A 52 10.56 7.89 -15.32
N ALA A 53 9.51 8.16 -14.58
CA ALA A 53 8.46 7.20 -14.25
C ALA A 53 7.14 7.58 -14.90
N PHE A 54 7.12 7.62 -16.25
CA PHE A 54 5.88 7.96 -16.92
C PHE A 54 4.96 6.76 -17.01
N THR A 55 3.85 6.89 -16.37
CA THR A 55 2.51 6.34 -16.50
C THR A 55 2.19 5.13 -15.67
N ASP A 56 2.93 4.04 -15.72
CA ASP A 56 2.48 2.83 -15.03
C ASP A 56 3.09 2.63 -13.64
N GLY A 57 3.91 3.52 -13.18
CA GLY A 57 4.46 3.55 -11.83
C GLY A 57 3.92 4.70 -10.96
N VAL A 58 2.77 5.30 -11.33
CA VAL A 58 2.17 6.45 -10.64
C VAL A 58 0.72 6.15 -10.30
N TRP A 59 0.37 6.30 -9.02
CA TRP A 59 -1.00 6.08 -8.53
C TRP A 59 -1.44 7.25 -7.66
N ASP A 60 -2.72 7.58 -7.73
CA ASP A 60 -3.33 8.57 -6.86
C ASP A 60 -4.02 7.88 -5.68
N ILE A 61 -4.19 8.60 -4.57
CA ILE A 61 -4.93 8.13 -3.38
C ILE A 61 -6.34 7.63 -3.74
N TYR A 62 -6.98 8.21 -4.74
CA TYR A 62 -8.31 7.81 -5.18
C TYR A 62 -8.38 6.40 -5.80
N ARG A 63 -7.24 5.76 -6.05
CA ARG A 63 -7.17 4.34 -6.40
C ARG A 63 -7.07 3.44 -5.19
N LEU A 64 -6.73 3.98 -4.04
CA LEU A 64 -6.68 3.24 -2.78
C LEU A 64 -8.10 3.13 -2.21
N ARG A 65 -8.35 2.02 -1.53
CA ARG A 65 -9.60 1.77 -0.82
C ARG A 65 -9.34 1.85 0.66
N GLN A 66 -10.25 2.47 1.38
CA GLN A 66 -10.19 2.43 2.81
C GLN A 66 -10.40 1.00 3.31
N SER A 67 -9.49 0.53 4.15
CA SER A 67 -9.57 -0.81 4.72
C SER A 67 -10.51 -0.83 5.91
N PRO A 68 -11.50 -1.73 5.94
CA PRO A 68 -12.23 -2.01 7.16
C PRO A 68 -11.33 -2.83 8.08
N TRP A 69 -10.66 -2.21 9.03
CA TRP A 69 -9.87 -2.90 10.04
C TRP A 69 -10.72 -3.38 11.19
N PHE A 70 -10.42 -4.57 11.67
CA PHE A 70 -11.01 -5.07 12.89
C PHE A 70 -10.31 -4.43 14.11
N ASP A 71 -11.07 -3.70 14.91
CA ASP A 71 -10.64 -3.19 16.20
C ASP A 71 -10.89 -4.26 17.27
N PRO A 72 -9.85 -4.95 17.76
CA PRO A 72 -10.03 -6.02 18.76
C PRO A 72 -10.49 -5.47 20.12
N GLU A 73 -10.16 -4.22 20.47
CA GLU A 73 -10.54 -3.64 21.75
C GLU A 73 -12.03 -3.32 21.79
N ARG A 74 -12.56 -2.87 20.66
CA ARG A 74 -13.99 -2.53 20.52
C ARG A 74 -14.81 -3.68 19.93
N ASN A 75 -14.16 -4.80 19.58
CA ASN A 75 -14.77 -5.97 18.92
C ASN A 75 -15.65 -5.56 17.74
N ARG A 76 -15.17 -4.66 16.90
CA ARG A 76 -15.88 -4.17 15.72
C ARG A 76 -14.92 -3.91 14.58
N LEU A 77 -15.46 -3.89 13.37
CA LEU A 77 -14.77 -3.33 12.23
C LEU A 77 -14.79 -1.79 12.38
N THR A 78 -13.62 -1.19 12.30
CA THR A 78 -13.53 0.25 12.08
C THR A 78 -13.93 0.49 10.64
N ASP A 79 -15.18 0.85 10.44
CA ASP A 79 -15.74 1.11 9.12
C ASP A 79 -15.71 2.62 8.88
N HIS A 80 -14.79 3.03 8.03
CA HIS A 80 -14.75 4.39 7.52
C HIS A 80 -15.34 4.50 6.10
N GLY A 81 -15.91 3.40 5.59
CA GLY A 81 -16.45 3.34 4.25
C GLY A 81 -15.39 3.04 3.18
N ASN A 82 -15.84 2.92 1.93
CA ASN A 82 -14.96 2.68 0.76
C ASN A 82 -14.68 3.99 0.00
N GLU A 83 -14.91 5.12 0.61
CA GLU A 83 -14.71 6.41 -0.05
C GLU A 83 -13.32 6.96 0.27
N PRO A 84 -12.66 7.58 -0.69
CA PRO A 84 -11.42 8.30 -0.42
C PRO A 84 -11.70 9.45 0.53
N PRO A 85 -10.70 9.89 1.33
CA PRO A 85 -10.83 11.05 2.18
C PRO A 85 -11.08 12.31 1.33
N PRO A 86 -11.65 13.37 1.90
CA PRO A 86 -11.72 14.67 1.25
C PRO A 86 -10.32 15.14 0.81
N GLU A 87 -10.24 15.90 -0.30
CA GLU A 87 -8.95 16.44 -0.77
C GLU A 87 -8.27 17.38 0.23
N GLU A 88 -9.05 17.99 1.10
CA GLU A 88 -8.56 18.86 2.17
C GLU A 88 -7.93 18.06 3.31
N ASP A 89 -8.29 16.80 3.45
CA ASP A 89 -7.84 15.87 4.46
C ASP A 89 -6.59 15.16 3.98
N LEU A 90 -6.73 14.30 2.99
CA LEU A 90 -5.63 13.57 2.39
C LEU A 90 -5.72 13.55 0.86
N ASN A 91 -4.66 13.98 0.20
CA ASN A 91 -4.50 13.83 -1.23
C ASN A 91 -3.07 13.37 -1.52
N ALA A 92 -2.90 12.21 -2.11
CA ALA A 92 -1.58 11.64 -2.31
C ALA A 92 -1.39 11.06 -3.70
N ARG A 93 -0.13 11.07 -4.14
CA ARG A 93 0.33 10.43 -5.37
C ARG A 93 1.60 9.63 -5.10
N TYR A 94 1.61 8.39 -5.58
CA TYR A 94 2.68 7.44 -5.34
C TYR A 94 3.41 7.09 -6.62
N TYR A 95 4.71 6.79 -6.49
CA TYR A 95 5.62 6.49 -7.59
C TYR A 95 6.44 5.25 -7.28
N MET A 96 6.70 4.43 -8.28
CA MET A 96 7.60 3.29 -8.20
C MET A 96 8.50 3.20 -9.43
N GLY A 97 9.70 2.68 -9.21
CA GLY A 97 10.67 2.34 -10.25
C GLY A 97 11.61 1.24 -9.76
N TRP A 98 12.42 0.71 -10.65
CA TRP A 98 13.43 -0.27 -10.29
C TRP A 98 14.67 -0.16 -11.17
N ASP A 99 15.79 -0.64 -10.67
CA ASP A 99 16.99 -0.94 -11.45
C ASP A 99 17.51 -2.34 -11.08
N ARG A 100 18.75 -2.62 -11.39
CA ARG A 100 19.37 -3.92 -11.09
C ARG A 100 19.45 -4.22 -9.59
N ASP A 101 19.65 -3.18 -8.78
CA ASP A 101 20.03 -3.33 -7.37
C ASP A 101 18.95 -2.81 -6.41
N TYR A 102 18.07 -1.89 -6.87
CA TYR A 102 17.14 -1.16 -6.02
C TYR A 102 15.71 -1.17 -6.54
N LEU A 103 14.75 -1.19 -5.59
CA LEU A 103 13.42 -0.64 -5.77
C LEU A 103 13.42 0.81 -5.31
N TYR A 104 12.71 1.65 -6.06
CA TYR A 104 12.56 3.07 -5.80
C TYR A 104 11.11 3.38 -5.49
N PHE A 105 10.88 4.20 -4.48
CA PHE A 105 9.57 4.60 -3.99
C PHE A 105 9.51 6.11 -3.84
N GLY A 106 8.38 6.69 -4.20
CA GLY A 106 8.12 8.11 -4.01
C GLY A 106 6.68 8.36 -3.62
N ALA A 107 6.45 9.42 -2.82
CA ALA A 107 5.12 9.91 -2.52
C ALA A 107 5.12 11.44 -2.45
N GLU A 108 4.11 12.06 -3.08
CA GLU A 108 3.71 13.46 -2.87
C GLU A 108 2.42 13.41 -2.06
N VAL A 109 2.40 13.96 -0.86
CA VAL A 109 1.27 13.87 0.05
C VAL A 109 0.86 15.27 0.51
N HIS A 110 -0.40 15.62 0.31
CA HIS A 110 -1.08 16.74 0.94
C HIS A 110 -1.90 16.19 2.09
N ASP A 111 -1.61 16.67 3.27
CA ASP A 111 -2.17 16.21 4.52
C ASP A 111 -2.43 17.42 5.43
N ASN A 112 -3.50 17.38 6.19
CA ASN A 112 -3.90 18.46 7.07
C ASN A 112 -3.22 18.38 8.44
N VAL A 113 -2.87 17.17 8.92
CA VAL A 113 -2.32 16.85 10.24
C VAL A 113 -1.11 15.95 10.09
N ASN A 114 -0.11 16.09 10.96
CA ASN A 114 0.97 15.13 11.11
C ASN A 114 0.91 14.50 12.51
N ASP A 115 0.39 13.31 12.61
CA ASP A 115 0.13 12.62 13.87
C ASP A 115 1.37 12.03 14.55
N VAL A 116 2.48 11.93 13.87
CA VAL A 116 3.72 11.41 14.46
C VAL A 116 4.24 12.29 15.58
N THR A 117 3.90 13.57 15.57
CA THR A 117 4.30 14.54 16.59
C THR A 117 3.47 14.46 17.86
N ASP A 118 2.31 13.76 17.85
CA ASP A 118 1.51 13.57 19.03
C ASP A 118 2.20 12.62 20.02
N PRO A 119 2.45 13.06 21.27
CA PRO A 119 3.02 12.19 22.32
C PRO A 119 2.22 10.89 22.55
N ALA A 120 0.92 10.90 22.30
CA ALA A 120 0.07 9.71 22.42
C ALA A 120 0.44 8.62 21.40
N HIS A 121 1.09 8.99 20.30
CA HIS A 121 1.49 8.08 19.23
C HIS A 121 3.00 7.74 19.25
N GLU A 122 3.78 8.30 20.17
CA GLU A 122 5.25 8.16 20.16
C GLU A 122 5.73 6.71 20.22
N ASP A 123 5.08 5.88 21.05
CA ASP A 123 5.44 4.47 21.27
C ASP A 123 4.65 3.52 20.36
N LYS A 124 3.76 4.01 19.51
CA LYS A 124 2.95 3.19 18.63
C LYS A 124 3.73 2.74 17.39
N ARG A 125 3.30 1.62 16.81
CA ARG A 125 3.89 1.07 15.60
C ARG A 125 3.55 1.95 14.39
N TRP A 126 4.25 1.74 13.28
CA TRP A 126 4.11 2.50 12.04
C TRP A 126 2.66 2.66 11.56
N TYR A 127 1.83 1.65 11.74
CA TYR A 127 0.43 1.66 11.28
C TYR A 127 -0.55 2.46 12.16
N PHE A 128 -0.02 3.13 13.19
CA PHE A 128 -0.73 4.14 14.00
C PHE A 128 -0.19 5.55 13.76
N LYS A 129 0.56 5.76 12.69
CA LYS A 129 1.26 7.01 12.38
C LYS A 129 1.09 7.32 10.92
N ASP A 130 1.33 8.56 10.52
CA ASP A 130 1.44 8.88 9.10
C ASP A 130 2.58 8.06 8.52
N CYS A 131 2.22 7.19 7.62
CA CYS A 131 3.16 6.27 7.02
C CYS A 131 2.73 5.87 5.63
N VAL A 132 3.68 5.81 4.72
CA VAL A 132 3.49 5.16 3.43
C VAL A 132 4.28 3.87 3.42
N ALA A 133 3.61 2.76 3.09
CA ALA A 133 4.22 1.45 3.03
C ALA A 133 4.00 0.81 1.66
N TRP A 134 5.07 0.21 1.12
CA TRP A 134 5.01 -0.65 -0.06
C TRP A 134 5.25 -2.09 0.36
N PHE A 135 4.24 -2.92 0.11
CA PHE A 135 4.29 -4.34 0.37
C PHE A 135 4.66 -5.05 -0.92
N ILE A 136 5.69 -5.89 -0.85
CA ILE A 136 6.28 -6.55 -2.00
C ILE A 136 6.49 -8.03 -1.67
N GLU A 137 5.88 -8.89 -2.45
CA GLU A 137 6.16 -10.33 -2.47
C GLU A 137 7.07 -10.64 -3.66
N ALA A 138 8.25 -11.21 -3.42
CA ALA A 138 9.23 -11.42 -4.47
C ALA A 138 10.05 -12.72 -4.28
N PRO A 139 9.85 -13.70 -5.17
CA PRO A 139 8.89 -13.75 -6.27
C PRO A 139 7.44 -13.92 -5.77
N LYS A 140 6.45 -13.60 -6.62
CA LYS A 140 5.05 -13.87 -6.28
C LYS A 140 4.78 -15.37 -6.37
N ASP A 141 4.30 -15.97 -5.27
CA ASP A 141 4.05 -17.41 -5.20
C ASP A 141 2.56 -17.80 -5.16
N GLU A 142 1.67 -16.85 -4.87
CA GLU A 142 0.21 -17.05 -4.78
C GLU A 142 -0.23 -17.96 -3.63
N VAL A 143 0.60 -18.12 -2.61
CA VAL A 143 0.24 -18.81 -1.37
C VAL A 143 -0.44 -17.81 -0.43
N SER A 144 -1.68 -18.09 -0.04
CA SER A 144 -2.40 -17.23 0.89
C SER A 144 -1.93 -17.45 2.32
N GLU A 145 -1.15 -16.54 2.81
CA GLU A 145 -0.71 -16.52 4.20
C GLU A 145 -0.52 -15.08 4.73
N SER A 146 -0.40 -14.95 6.03
CA SER A 146 -0.15 -13.66 6.65
C SER A 146 1.35 -13.43 6.81
N PHE A 147 2.02 -12.91 5.82
CA PHE A 147 3.46 -12.71 5.77
C PHE A 147 4.27 -14.00 5.75
N GLY A 148 4.24 -14.67 4.61
CA GLY A 148 5.07 -15.84 4.33
C GLY A 148 6.49 -15.53 3.90
N GLN A 149 7.10 -16.55 3.35
CA GLN A 149 8.41 -16.43 2.72
C GLN A 149 8.28 -15.55 1.46
N GLY A 150 9.14 -14.57 1.31
CA GLY A 150 9.11 -13.65 0.17
C GLY A 150 8.30 -12.37 0.40
N ASP A 151 7.46 -12.34 1.43
CA ASP A 151 6.68 -11.15 1.77
C ASP A 151 7.51 -10.11 2.50
N ASN A 152 7.38 -8.89 2.05
CA ASN A 152 8.09 -7.75 2.59
C ASN A 152 7.16 -6.53 2.65
N ALA A 153 7.22 -5.75 3.71
CA ALA A 153 6.64 -4.43 3.78
C ALA A 153 7.73 -3.42 4.13
N PHE A 154 7.93 -2.44 3.27
CA PHE A 154 8.83 -1.32 3.49
C PHE A 154 8.00 -0.12 3.91
N CYS A 155 8.05 0.20 5.20
CA CYS A 155 7.19 1.19 5.84
C CYS A 155 8.02 2.43 6.20
N PHE A 156 7.60 3.59 5.71
CA PHE A 156 8.26 4.86 5.92
C PHE A 156 7.35 5.77 6.75
N VAL A 157 7.68 5.89 8.03
CA VAL A 157 6.99 6.79 8.96
C VAL A 157 7.50 8.21 8.76
N ILE A 158 6.57 9.15 8.68
CA ILE A 158 6.88 10.56 8.43
C ILE A 158 7.11 11.28 9.76
N ASP A 159 8.22 10.95 10.43
CA ASP A 159 8.61 11.59 11.69
C ASP A 159 9.66 12.70 11.46
N PRO A 160 9.27 13.97 11.60
CA PRO A 160 10.20 15.09 11.41
C PRO A 160 11.34 15.12 12.43
N ARG A 161 11.18 14.44 13.56
CA ARG A 161 12.17 14.41 14.66
C ARG A 161 13.22 13.33 14.44
N LYS A 162 12.87 12.27 13.71
CA LYS A 162 13.71 11.08 13.56
C LYS A 162 13.75 10.58 12.10
N PRO A 163 14.14 11.41 11.13
CA PRO A 163 14.05 11.06 9.71
C PRO A 163 14.83 9.78 9.35
N LYS A 164 15.81 9.37 10.15
CA LYS A 164 16.59 8.14 9.90
C LYS A 164 16.04 6.89 10.62
N TYR A 165 15.04 7.03 11.47
CA TYR A 165 14.46 5.92 12.24
C TYR A 165 13.02 5.60 11.82
N GLY A 166 12.55 6.24 10.77
CA GLY A 166 11.22 6.04 10.24
C GLY A 166 11.09 4.93 9.20
N ALA A 167 12.17 4.23 8.83
CA ALA A 167 12.14 3.18 7.82
C ALA A 167 12.13 1.80 8.48
N TRP A 168 10.99 1.10 8.38
CA TRP A 168 10.77 -0.22 8.95
C TRP A 168 10.61 -1.29 7.88
N TRP A 169 11.03 -2.48 8.21
CA TRP A 169 10.91 -3.66 7.38
C TRP A 169 10.16 -4.76 8.12
N ARG A 170 8.98 -5.08 7.62
CA ARG A 170 8.26 -6.28 8.04
C ARG A 170 8.49 -7.34 6.99
N HIS A 171 8.81 -8.55 7.39
CA HIS A 171 9.05 -9.67 6.47
C HIS A 171 8.70 -11.00 7.11
N GLY A 172 8.41 -11.99 6.27
CA GLY A 172 8.21 -13.36 6.72
C GLY A 172 9.44 -13.93 7.40
N ALA A 173 9.23 -14.80 8.37
CA ALA A 173 10.30 -15.48 9.08
C ALA A 173 9.89 -16.90 9.48
N PRO A 174 10.80 -17.90 9.34
CA PRO A 174 10.51 -19.27 9.71
C PRO A 174 10.01 -19.41 11.15
N GLY A 175 8.87 -20.05 11.33
CA GLY A 175 8.27 -20.30 12.66
C GLY A 175 7.68 -19.07 13.36
N LYS A 176 7.52 -17.97 12.63
CA LYS A 176 6.85 -16.75 13.11
C LYS A 176 5.89 -16.24 12.04
N THR A 177 4.88 -15.50 12.46
CA THR A 177 3.98 -14.81 11.51
C THR A 177 4.75 -13.77 10.70
N TYR A 178 5.61 -12.99 11.34
CA TYR A 178 6.52 -12.03 10.69
C TYR A 178 7.60 -11.55 11.68
N LEU A 179 8.63 -10.94 11.15
CA LEU A 179 9.55 -10.07 11.89
C LEU A 179 9.32 -8.62 11.48
N GLU A 180 9.54 -7.71 12.41
CA GLU A 180 9.48 -6.28 12.16
C GLU A 180 10.72 -5.63 12.78
N GLU A 181 11.54 -5.04 11.95
CA GLU A 181 12.82 -4.44 12.34
C GLU A 181 13.10 -3.19 11.49
N PRO A 182 13.99 -2.29 11.92
CA PRO A 182 14.45 -1.21 11.06
C PRO A 182 15.08 -1.78 9.77
N ILE A 183 14.81 -1.16 8.62
CA ILE A 183 15.54 -1.52 7.40
C ILE A 183 17.03 -1.30 7.65
N PRO A 184 17.92 -2.27 7.34
CA PRO A 184 19.35 -2.09 7.53
C PRO A 184 19.85 -0.81 6.86
N ALA A 185 20.58 0.02 7.58
CA ALA A 185 21.02 1.35 7.10
C ALA A 185 21.82 1.30 5.79
N ALA A 186 22.52 0.18 5.52
CA ALA A 186 23.23 -0.02 4.26
C ALA A 186 22.30 -0.47 3.10
N ALA A 187 21.02 -0.75 3.39
CA ALA A 187 20.06 -1.23 2.43
C ALA A 187 19.00 -0.18 2.06
N VAL A 188 18.98 0.96 2.72
CA VAL A 188 17.99 2.00 2.50
C VAL A 188 18.64 3.39 2.44
N ASP A 189 18.24 4.16 1.43
CA ASP A 189 18.36 5.62 1.46
C ASP A 189 16.96 6.20 1.34
N TYR A 190 16.62 7.19 2.14
CA TYR A 190 15.37 7.92 2.02
C TYR A 190 15.51 9.35 2.50
N ALA A 191 14.68 10.21 1.95
CA ALA A 191 14.57 11.61 2.29
C ALA A 191 13.10 12.00 2.42
N VAL A 192 12.80 12.79 3.44
CA VAL A 192 11.49 13.39 3.65
C VAL A 192 11.65 14.90 3.64
N LYS A 193 10.83 15.57 2.84
CA LYS A 193 10.73 17.03 2.82
C LYS A 193 9.36 17.42 3.35
N LEU A 194 9.32 18.02 4.50
CA LEU A 194 8.10 18.49 5.15
C LEU A 194 7.68 19.84 4.60
N ASN A 195 6.37 20.07 4.56
CA ASN A 195 5.75 21.29 4.08
C ASN A 195 6.37 21.83 2.78
N PRO A 196 6.54 20.99 1.74
CA PRO A 196 7.29 21.35 0.54
C PRO A 196 6.63 22.47 -0.27
N TRP A 197 5.34 22.71 -0.05
CA TRP A 197 4.56 23.72 -0.77
C TRP A 197 4.12 24.90 0.11
N GLY A 198 4.47 24.89 1.39
CA GLY A 198 4.11 25.97 2.32
C GLY A 198 2.61 26.07 2.64
N ARG A 199 1.86 24.97 2.50
CA ARG A 199 0.40 24.95 2.72
C ARG A 199 0.04 24.43 4.11
N SER A 200 0.49 23.22 4.42
CA SER A 200 0.22 22.53 5.67
C SER A 200 1.50 21.96 6.27
N PRO A 201 1.64 21.92 7.60
CA PRO A 201 2.72 21.21 8.25
C PRO A 201 2.64 19.69 8.07
N GLY A 202 1.45 19.14 7.77
CA GLY A 202 1.23 17.74 7.43
C GLY A 202 1.73 17.37 6.04
N ASP A 203 1.81 18.31 5.10
CA ASP A 203 2.29 18.05 3.74
C ASP A 203 3.71 17.49 3.73
N PHE A 204 3.96 16.49 2.88
CA PHE A 204 5.31 15.97 2.72
C PHE A 204 5.61 15.41 1.32
N ILE A 205 6.90 15.35 1.01
CA ILE A 205 7.43 14.50 -0.06
C ILE A 205 8.29 13.45 0.59
N LEU A 206 8.04 12.19 0.24
CA LEU A 206 8.88 11.05 0.56
C LEU A 206 9.56 10.56 -0.71
N GLU A 207 10.85 10.31 -0.61
CA GLU A 207 11.63 9.65 -1.64
C GLU A 207 12.52 8.59 -1.00
N ALA A 208 12.51 7.38 -1.54
CA ALA A 208 13.25 6.28 -0.98
C ALA A 208 13.77 5.32 -2.04
N ARG A 209 14.86 4.63 -1.73
CA ARG A 209 15.29 3.42 -2.43
C ARG A 209 15.66 2.33 -1.44
N VAL A 210 15.31 1.11 -1.78
CA VAL A 210 15.63 -0.07 -0.97
C VAL A 210 16.42 -1.05 -1.82
N ARG A 211 17.55 -1.50 -1.29
CA ARG A 211 18.42 -2.47 -1.93
C ARG A 211 17.80 -3.86 -1.83
N MET A 212 17.56 -4.51 -2.98
CA MET A 212 16.80 -5.74 -3.04
C MET A 212 17.56 -6.97 -2.48
N ALA A 213 18.84 -7.14 -2.78
CA ALA A 213 19.57 -8.34 -2.36
C ALA A 213 19.60 -8.54 -0.84
N PRO A 214 19.86 -7.52 0.03
CA PRO A 214 19.87 -7.69 1.47
C PRO A 214 18.46 -7.67 2.11
N THR A 215 17.41 -7.41 1.35
CA THR A 215 16.00 -7.41 1.79
C THR A 215 15.23 -8.55 1.12
N LEU A 216 14.74 -8.38 -0.09
CA LEU A 216 13.99 -9.41 -0.82
C LEU A 216 14.79 -10.72 -0.92
N GLY A 217 16.08 -10.64 -1.26
CA GLY A 217 16.95 -11.81 -1.36
C GLY A 217 17.24 -12.49 -0.02
N LYS A 218 17.03 -11.78 1.10
CA LYS A 218 17.14 -12.36 2.45
C LYS A 218 15.83 -13.02 2.88
N SER A 219 14.71 -12.48 2.45
CA SER A 219 13.38 -12.98 2.84
C SER A 219 12.98 -14.25 2.09
N ASP A 220 13.51 -14.46 0.87
CA ASP A 220 13.25 -15.66 0.08
C ASP A 220 14.48 -16.16 -0.64
N SER A 221 14.78 -17.45 -0.47
CA SER A 221 15.87 -18.14 -1.17
C SER A 221 15.61 -18.36 -2.67
N ALA A 222 14.36 -18.28 -3.11
CA ALA A 222 13.98 -18.34 -4.52
C ALA A 222 14.19 -17.00 -5.26
N TRP A 223 14.41 -15.92 -4.52
CA TRP A 223 14.66 -14.60 -5.11
C TRP A 223 15.93 -14.61 -5.99
N HIS A 224 15.88 -13.91 -7.08
CA HIS A 224 17.00 -13.63 -7.97
C HIS A 224 17.05 -12.14 -8.36
N PRO A 225 18.21 -11.62 -8.81
CA PRO A 225 18.29 -10.25 -9.31
C PRO A 225 17.24 -9.97 -10.38
N PRO A 226 16.55 -8.82 -10.31
CA PRO A 226 15.36 -8.53 -11.10
C PRO A 226 15.64 -8.50 -12.60
N ARG A 227 14.67 -8.93 -13.38
CA ARG A 227 14.68 -8.95 -14.84
C ARG A 227 13.39 -8.35 -15.38
N VAL A 228 13.46 -7.82 -16.59
CA VAL A 228 12.26 -7.41 -17.32
C VAL A 228 11.35 -8.62 -17.52
N GLY A 229 10.10 -8.48 -17.13
CA GLY A 229 9.10 -9.54 -17.18
C GLY A 229 8.88 -10.27 -15.87
N ASP A 230 9.73 -10.08 -14.86
CA ASP A 230 9.47 -10.63 -13.52
C ASP A 230 8.19 -10.08 -12.95
N VAL A 231 7.47 -10.93 -12.21
CA VAL A 231 6.21 -10.61 -11.56
C VAL A 231 6.40 -10.71 -10.06
N TYR A 232 6.12 -9.60 -9.37
CA TYR A 232 6.10 -9.52 -7.92
C TYR A 232 4.67 -9.27 -7.44
N GLY A 233 4.35 -9.62 -6.20
CA GLY A 233 3.17 -9.13 -5.52
C GLY A 233 3.38 -7.68 -5.11
N VAL A 234 2.31 -6.87 -5.09
CA VAL A 234 2.40 -5.48 -4.64
C VAL A 234 1.12 -5.04 -3.95
N GLU A 235 1.27 -4.34 -2.83
CA GLU A 235 0.24 -3.56 -2.18
C GLU A 235 0.83 -2.22 -1.75
N ILE A 236 0.05 -1.16 -1.79
CA ILE A 236 0.39 0.13 -1.20
C ILE A 236 -0.54 0.36 -0.03
N VAL A 237 0.04 0.63 1.13
CA VAL A 237 -0.70 0.97 2.34
C VAL A 237 -0.32 2.37 2.77
N HIS A 238 -1.27 3.27 2.78
CA HIS A 238 -1.13 4.59 3.38
C HIS A 238 -1.90 4.62 4.70
N THR A 239 -1.25 5.03 5.76
CA THR A 239 -1.87 5.18 7.07
C THR A 239 -1.89 6.66 7.44
N ASP A 240 -3.08 7.14 7.74
CA ASP A 240 -3.41 8.53 8.07
C ASP A 240 -4.44 8.52 9.20
N PRO A 241 -3.98 8.46 10.45
CA PRO A 241 -4.84 8.23 11.61
C PRO A 241 -5.62 9.45 12.10
N ASP A 242 -5.23 10.67 11.80
CA ASP A 242 -5.90 11.92 12.17
C ASP A 242 -6.29 12.00 13.66
N GLY A 243 -5.36 11.71 14.55
CA GLY A 243 -5.63 11.65 16.00
C GLY A 243 -6.45 10.43 16.42
N GLY A 244 -6.80 9.55 15.48
CA GLY A 244 -7.52 8.31 15.73
C GLY A 244 -6.59 7.16 16.08
N ASP A 245 -7.16 6.04 16.52
CA ASP A 245 -6.37 4.85 16.86
C ASP A 245 -6.01 4.01 15.64
N TYR A 246 -6.97 3.68 14.81
CA TYR A 246 -6.83 2.76 13.68
C TYR A 246 -7.62 3.23 12.46
N GLY A 247 -7.86 4.52 12.38
CA GLY A 247 -8.53 5.14 11.25
C GLY A 247 -7.58 5.33 10.06
N GLY A 248 -8.13 5.63 8.90
CA GLY A 248 -7.38 6.12 7.77
C GLY A 248 -6.33 5.15 7.19
N HIS A 249 -6.66 3.86 7.05
CA HIS A 249 -5.83 2.90 6.32
C HIS A 249 -6.35 2.73 4.90
N PHE A 250 -5.56 3.13 3.94
CA PHE A 250 -5.90 3.05 2.52
C PHE A 250 -5.02 2.03 1.82
N LEU A 251 -5.62 1.12 1.06
CA LEU A 251 -4.96 0.01 0.37
C LEU A 251 -5.28 0.02 -1.12
N LEU A 252 -4.29 -0.35 -1.94
CA LEU A 252 -4.45 -0.32 -3.39
C LEU A 252 -5.33 -1.47 -3.90
N TYR A 253 -5.18 -2.68 -3.36
CA TYR A 253 -5.85 -3.87 -3.88
C TYR A 253 -6.70 -4.59 -2.86
N GLY A 254 -6.09 -5.10 -1.82
CA GLY A 254 -6.70 -6.07 -0.95
C GLY A 254 -6.44 -5.84 0.52
N ARG A 255 -5.92 -6.86 1.17
CA ARG A 255 -5.60 -6.85 2.60
C ARG A 255 -4.09 -6.77 2.76
N GLY A 256 -3.64 -5.88 3.63
CA GLY A 256 -2.21 -5.74 3.88
C GLY A 256 -1.55 -6.95 4.55
N ASP A 257 -2.35 -7.84 5.15
CA ASP A 257 -1.89 -9.05 5.83
C ASP A 257 -2.25 -10.37 5.09
N ASP A 258 -2.57 -10.28 3.80
CA ASP A 258 -2.94 -11.42 2.97
C ASP A 258 -2.45 -11.19 1.53
N ASP A 259 -1.26 -11.70 1.24
CA ASP A 259 -0.51 -11.56 -0.02
C ASP A 259 -1.26 -12.11 -1.24
N ALA A 260 -2.11 -13.12 -1.06
CA ALA A 260 -2.97 -13.62 -2.14
C ALA A 260 -3.95 -12.56 -2.68
N THR A 261 -4.20 -11.50 -1.89
CA THR A 261 -5.04 -10.37 -2.30
C THR A 261 -4.26 -9.24 -2.96
N TRP A 262 -2.93 -9.28 -2.92
CA TRP A 262 -2.09 -8.23 -3.52
C TRP A 262 -2.10 -8.30 -5.04
N GLY A 263 -1.93 -7.14 -5.67
CA GLY A 263 -1.84 -7.03 -7.12
C GLY A 263 -0.57 -7.62 -7.69
N LYS A 264 -0.49 -7.67 -9.02
CA LYS A 264 0.70 -8.11 -9.77
C LYS A 264 1.50 -6.91 -10.24
N MET A 265 2.74 -6.81 -9.79
CA MET A 265 3.72 -5.84 -10.26
C MET A 265 4.60 -6.49 -11.33
N ILE A 266 4.48 -6.02 -12.57
CA ILE A 266 5.32 -6.47 -13.68
C ILE A 266 6.50 -5.52 -13.83
N LEU A 267 7.72 -6.02 -13.69
CA LEU A 267 8.93 -5.26 -13.95
C LEU A 267 9.11 -5.05 -15.45
N THR A 268 9.06 -3.81 -15.91
CA THR A 268 9.17 -3.49 -17.34
C THR A 268 10.54 -2.91 -17.71
N GLY A 269 10.85 -2.87 -18.99
CA GLY A 269 11.99 -2.11 -19.51
C GLY A 269 11.85 -0.61 -19.23
N PRO A 270 12.81 0.20 -19.69
CA PRO A 270 12.77 1.64 -19.51
C PRO A 270 11.47 2.25 -20.04
N ALA A 271 10.91 3.22 -19.31
CA ALA A 271 9.78 3.97 -19.77
C ALA A 271 10.17 4.72 -21.06
N LYS A 272 9.31 4.64 -22.07
CA LYS A 272 9.49 5.49 -23.25
C LYS A 272 9.20 6.94 -22.86
N PRO A 273 10.05 7.90 -23.25
CA PRO A 273 9.73 9.32 -23.05
C PRO A 273 8.36 9.63 -23.68
N VAL A 274 7.48 10.23 -22.91
CA VAL A 274 6.23 10.72 -23.48
C VAL A 274 6.57 11.95 -24.32
N GLU A 275 6.42 11.83 -25.63
CA GLU A 275 6.48 13.01 -26.51
C GLU A 275 5.37 13.98 -26.08
N ARG A 276 5.76 15.05 -25.39
CA ARG A 276 4.83 16.15 -25.15
C ARG A 276 4.49 16.77 -26.48
N LYS A 277 3.25 16.61 -26.95
CA LYS A 277 2.76 17.49 -28.01
C LYS A 277 2.87 18.93 -27.50
N PRO A 278 3.51 19.82 -28.23
CA PRO A 278 3.51 21.23 -27.86
C PRO A 278 2.05 21.69 -27.75
N GLN A 279 1.72 22.33 -26.65
CA GLN A 279 0.44 23.03 -26.46
C GLN A 279 0.43 24.27 -27.28
#